data_e12137a2f7923933eab2e87ae3f4a6b8
#
_entry.id   e12137a2f7923933eab2e87ae3f4a6b8
#
_cell.length_a   1.000
_cell.length_b   1.000
_cell.length_c   1.000
_cell.angle_alpha   90.00
_cell.angle_beta   90.00
_cell.angle_gamma   90.00
#
_symmetry.space_group_name_H-M   'P 1'
#
loop_
_entity.id
_entity.type
_entity.pdbx_description
1 polymer ?
#
loop_
_entity_poly.entity_id
_entity_poly.type
_entity_poly.pdbx_seq_one_letter_code
_entity_poly.pdbx_strand_id
1 'polypeptide(L)'
;MKHVLIIAEAGVNHNGDIELAKQLIDAAAEAGADYVKFQTFKTEKLVSKEAKRAEYQQRNMSDKSETTQFDMLKKLELSEADHHLLIQYSKEKNIRFLSTAFDLDSIDLLDQLGIDLFKIPSGEITNLPYLKKIGKLGKPVIVSTGMCVMSEIADAIAVLTTSGTDRENISVLHCTTDYPTAMSDVNLNAMLNIAQTLRVPVGYSDHTLGIEVPIAAVAMGAVIIEKHFTLDKNLPGPDHKASLEPAELKAMVASIRNIERALGSGDKQPTKAEKKNMLLARKSIHLSKDLEQGSILQESDLEMKRPGDGISAMKMESVIGRKLSRTLNMNHKLGWEDLA
;
A
#
# COMPACT_ATOMS: atom_id res chain seq x y z
N MET A 1 -2.19 -11.17 9.22
CA MET A 1 -1.90 -9.84 8.62
C MET A 1 -2.55 -9.80 7.25
N LYS A 2 -3.11 -8.65 6.84
CA LYS A 2 -3.77 -8.52 5.54
C LYS A 2 -2.70 -8.29 4.49
N HIS A 3 -2.65 -9.10 3.43
CA HIS A 3 -1.74 -8.96 2.31
C HIS A 3 -2.12 -7.71 1.49
N VAL A 4 -1.17 -6.81 1.25
CA VAL A 4 -1.38 -5.63 0.40
C VAL A 4 -1.25 -6.05 -1.05
N LEU A 5 -2.26 -5.79 -1.86
CA LEU A 5 -2.25 -6.09 -3.29
C LEU A 5 -1.33 -5.10 -4.00
N ILE A 6 -0.31 -5.59 -4.70
CA ILE A 6 0.62 -4.76 -5.46
C ILE A 6 0.36 -4.95 -6.94
N ILE A 7 -0.03 -3.87 -7.61
CA ILE A 7 -0.30 -3.78 -9.03
C ILE A 7 0.88 -3.04 -9.69
N ALA A 8 1.72 -3.79 -10.41
CA ALA A 8 2.75 -3.22 -11.25
C ALA A 8 2.13 -2.73 -12.55
N GLU A 9 2.02 -1.42 -12.73
CA GLU A 9 1.41 -0.78 -13.89
C GLU A 9 2.42 -0.66 -15.03
N ALA A 10 2.40 -1.61 -15.95
CA ALA A 10 3.12 -1.51 -17.22
C ALA A 10 2.50 -0.43 -18.12
N GLY A 11 1.19 -0.23 -18.00
CA GLY A 11 0.46 0.78 -18.74
C GLY A 11 0.67 0.64 -20.24
N VAL A 12 1.22 1.68 -20.86
CA VAL A 12 1.61 1.72 -22.28
C VAL A 12 3.14 1.67 -22.49
N ASN A 13 3.91 1.38 -21.45
CA ASN A 13 5.39 1.34 -21.52
C ASN A 13 5.95 0.20 -22.38
N HIS A 14 5.09 -0.63 -22.95
CA HIS A 14 5.45 -1.59 -24.00
C HIS A 14 5.64 -0.95 -25.38
N ASN A 15 5.27 0.33 -25.57
CA ASN A 15 5.46 1.07 -26.83
C ASN A 15 4.88 0.38 -28.09
N GLY A 16 3.84 -0.47 -27.94
CA GLY A 16 3.28 -1.26 -29.04
C GLY A 16 4.08 -2.49 -29.41
N ASP A 17 5.15 -2.82 -28.68
CA ASP A 17 6.00 -3.99 -28.90
C ASP A 17 5.64 -5.11 -27.90
N ILE A 18 5.24 -6.27 -28.45
CA ILE A 18 4.82 -7.41 -27.65
C ILE A 18 5.98 -8.06 -26.87
N GLU A 19 7.20 -7.98 -27.37
CA GLU A 19 8.37 -8.51 -26.67
C GLU A 19 8.76 -7.61 -25.50
N LEU A 20 8.62 -6.29 -25.63
CA LEU A 20 8.76 -5.37 -24.49
C LEU A 20 7.65 -5.62 -23.46
N ALA A 21 6.40 -5.89 -23.88
CA ALA A 21 5.32 -6.24 -22.97
C ALA A 21 5.61 -7.51 -22.16
N LYS A 22 6.19 -8.55 -22.77
CA LYS A 22 6.63 -9.77 -22.08
C LYS A 22 7.77 -9.50 -21.09
N GLN A 23 8.76 -8.69 -21.46
CA GLN A 23 9.85 -8.30 -20.56
C GLN A 23 9.31 -7.52 -19.33
N LEU A 24 8.28 -6.68 -19.51
CA LEU A 24 7.59 -6.02 -18.41
C LEU A 24 6.90 -7.05 -17.49
N ILE A 25 6.26 -8.08 -18.04
CA ILE A 25 5.68 -9.17 -17.23
C ILE A 25 6.78 -9.88 -16.43
N ASP A 26 7.93 -10.20 -17.05
CA ASP A 26 9.07 -10.81 -16.36
C ASP A 26 9.53 -9.94 -15.18
N ALA A 27 9.75 -8.65 -15.41
CA ALA A 27 10.20 -7.71 -14.39
C ALA A 27 9.19 -7.58 -13.22
N ALA A 28 7.89 -7.54 -13.51
CA ALA A 28 6.84 -7.49 -12.49
C ALA A 28 6.79 -8.78 -11.65
N ALA A 29 6.90 -9.95 -12.30
CA ALA A 29 6.93 -11.25 -11.64
C ALA A 29 8.16 -11.41 -10.76
N GLU A 30 9.35 -11.05 -11.24
CA GLU A 30 10.62 -11.09 -10.51
C GLU A 30 10.64 -10.13 -9.32
N ALA A 31 9.95 -8.99 -9.43
CA ALA A 31 9.78 -8.07 -8.33
C ALA A 31 8.85 -8.60 -7.23
N GLY A 32 8.01 -9.61 -7.54
CA GLY A 32 7.04 -10.18 -6.61
C GLY A 32 5.75 -9.37 -6.51
N ALA A 33 5.36 -8.67 -7.56
CA ALA A 33 4.06 -8.02 -7.67
C ALA A 33 2.94 -9.06 -7.78
N ASP A 34 1.72 -8.69 -7.34
CA ASP A 34 0.55 -9.58 -7.42
C ASP A 34 -0.11 -9.55 -8.79
N TYR A 35 -0.10 -8.38 -9.43
CA TYR A 35 -0.60 -8.15 -10.78
C TYR A 35 0.39 -7.36 -11.61
N VAL A 36 0.46 -7.69 -12.90
CA VAL A 36 0.94 -6.78 -13.95
C VAL A 36 -0.27 -6.19 -14.66
N LYS A 37 -0.31 -4.87 -14.83
CA LYS A 37 -1.45 -4.19 -15.43
C LYS A 37 -1.06 -3.45 -16.70
N PHE A 38 -1.90 -3.61 -17.73
CA PHE A 38 -1.85 -2.93 -19.02
C PHE A 38 -3.05 -2.03 -19.22
N GLN A 39 -3.17 -1.45 -20.41
CA GLN A 39 -4.28 -0.62 -20.83
C GLN A 39 -4.92 -1.19 -22.10
N THR A 40 -6.25 -1.22 -22.13
CA THR A 40 -7.02 -1.73 -23.25
C THR A 40 -7.95 -0.64 -23.75
N PHE A 41 -7.76 -0.24 -25.00
CA PHE A 41 -8.57 0.80 -25.64
C PHE A 41 -8.59 0.62 -27.15
N LYS A 42 -9.63 1.19 -27.76
CA LYS A 42 -9.68 1.48 -29.18
C LYS A 42 -9.58 2.98 -29.33
N THR A 43 -8.53 3.46 -29.97
CA THR A 43 -8.23 4.91 -30.07
C THR A 43 -9.42 5.71 -30.59
N GLU A 44 -10.12 5.18 -31.60
CA GLU A 44 -11.30 5.78 -32.21
C GLU A 44 -12.48 5.92 -31.23
N LYS A 45 -12.49 5.13 -30.13
CA LYS A 45 -13.53 5.16 -29.09
C LYS A 45 -13.10 6.01 -27.89
N LEU A 46 -11.80 6.19 -27.72
CA LEU A 46 -11.23 6.88 -26.55
C LEU A 46 -11.09 8.38 -26.79
N VAL A 47 -10.59 8.79 -27.94
CA VAL A 47 -10.30 10.21 -28.24
C VAL A 47 -10.77 10.65 -29.61
N SER A 48 -11.16 11.93 -29.72
CA SER A 48 -11.38 12.53 -31.04
C SER A 48 -10.05 12.77 -31.76
N LYS A 49 -10.07 12.82 -33.10
CA LYS A 49 -8.87 13.07 -33.89
C LYS A 49 -8.19 14.41 -33.59
N GLU A 50 -8.90 15.35 -33.02
CA GLU A 50 -8.42 16.69 -32.71
C GLU A 50 -7.97 16.85 -31.25
N ALA A 51 -8.05 15.77 -30.43
CA ALA A 51 -7.68 15.81 -29.02
C ALA A 51 -6.21 16.17 -28.87
N LYS A 52 -5.95 17.20 -28.04
CA LYS A 52 -4.59 17.62 -27.70
C LYS A 52 -4.01 16.71 -26.63
N ARG A 53 -2.70 16.50 -26.69
CA ARG A 53 -1.96 15.82 -25.62
C ARG A 53 -2.05 16.61 -24.33
N ALA A 54 -2.12 15.92 -23.19
CA ALA A 54 -1.97 16.53 -21.88
C ALA A 54 -0.58 17.17 -21.73
N GLU A 55 -0.45 18.19 -20.89
CA GLU A 55 0.83 18.91 -20.71
C GLU A 55 1.98 18.00 -20.32
N TYR A 56 1.76 17.04 -19.41
CA TYR A 56 2.79 16.08 -19.01
C TYR A 56 3.21 15.17 -20.17
N GLN A 57 2.30 14.76 -21.05
CA GLN A 57 2.62 13.98 -22.25
C GLN A 57 3.50 14.79 -23.20
N GLN A 58 3.19 16.08 -23.41
CA GLN A 58 4.03 16.97 -24.23
C GLN A 58 5.42 17.16 -23.63
N ARG A 59 5.51 17.26 -22.28
CA ARG A 59 6.78 17.41 -21.56
C ARG A 59 7.63 16.15 -21.60
N ASN A 60 7.01 14.97 -21.51
CA ASN A 60 7.71 13.69 -21.39
C ASN A 60 8.15 13.12 -22.74
N MET A 61 7.44 13.43 -23.83
CA MET A 61 7.75 12.93 -25.15
C MET A 61 8.69 13.88 -25.90
N SER A 62 9.82 13.35 -26.36
CA SER A 62 10.80 14.09 -27.16
C SER A 62 10.39 14.24 -28.62
N ASP A 63 9.56 13.34 -29.15
CA ASP A 63 9.10 13.37 -30.54
C ASP A 63 7.97 14.39 -30.74
N LYS A 64 8.27 15.43 -31.49
CA LYS A 64 7.31 16.50 -31.87
C LYS A 64 6.57 16.22 -33.18
N SER A 65 6.89 15.11 -33.87
CA SER A 65 6.24 14.75 -35.16
C SER A 65 4.79 14.31 -34.97
N GLU A 66 4.46 13.75 -33.80
CA GLU A 66 3.08 13.41 -33.45
C GLU A 66 2.41 14.61 -32.80
N THR A 67 1.43 15.18 -33.50
CA THR A 67 0.76 16.42 -33.07
C THR A 67 -0.49 16.17 -32.24
N THR A 68 -1.09 14.99 -32.30
CA THR A 68 -2.36 14.66 -31.63
C THR A 68 -2.21 13.53 -30.60
N GLN A 69 -3.12 13.49 -29.64
CA GLN A 69 -3.24 12.36 -28.72
C GLN A 69 -3.68 11.09 -29.47
N PHE A 70 -4.48 11.24 -30.52
CA PHE A 70 -4.94 10.13 -31.35
C PHE A 70 -3.78 9.36 -32.00
N ASP A 71 -2.83 10.05 -32.66
CA ASP A 71 -1.70 9.42 -33.33
C ASP A 71 -0.79 8.69 -32.34
N MET A 72 -0.60 9.28 -31.16
CA MET A 72 0.17 8.67 -30.07
C MET A 72 -0.49 7.37 -29.59
N LEU A 73 -1.79 7.42 -29.26
CA LEU A 73 -2.52 6.26 -28.72
C LEU A 73 -2.62 5.12 -29.76
N LYS A 74 -2.79 5.44 -31.04
CA LYS A 74 -2.96 4.43 -32.09
C LYS A 74 -1.77 3.45 -32.17
N LYS A 75 -0.57 3.91 -31.87
CA LYS A 75 0.65 3.08 -31.83
C LYS A 75 0.74 2.21 -30.59
N LEU A 76 -0.02 2.54 -29.55
CA LEU A 76 0.03 1.89 -28.24
C LEU A 76 -1.12 0.90 -28.01
N GLU A 77 -2.01 0.74 -29.00
CA GLU A 77 -3.08 -0.26 -28.92
C GLU A 77 -2.52 -1.69 -28.91
N LEU A 78 -3.06 -2.50 -28.00
CA LEU A 78 -2.87 -3.95 -28.02
C LEU A 78 -4.06 -4.62 -28.70
N SER A 79 -3.79 -5.55 -29.62
CA SER A 79 -4.85 -6.34 -30.26
C SER A 79 -5.44 -7.38 -29.29
N GLU A 80 -6.59 -7.96 -29.63
CA GLU A 80 -7.16 -9.09 -28.90
C GLU A 80 -6.20 -10.29 -28.84
N ALA A 81 -5.49 -10.56 -29.94
CA ALA A 81 -4.47 -11.62 -30.00
C ALA A 81 -3.33 -11.36 -29.01
N ASP A 82 -2.88 -10.09 -28.90
CA ASP A 82 -1.85 -9.70 -27.93
C ASP A 82 -2.33 -9.92 -26.50
N HIS A 83 -3.59 -9.60 -26.18
CA HIS A 83 -4.15 -9.87 -24.85
C HIS A 83 -4.14 -11.36 -24.52
N HIS A 84 -4.58 -12.22 -25.43
CA HIS A 84 -4.51 -13.67 -25.23
C HIS A 84 -3.09 -14.15 -24.94
N LEU A 85 -2.12 -13.65 -25.71
CA LEU A 85 -0.72 -14.00 -25.55
C LEU A 85 -0.16 -13.52 -24.21
N LEU A 86 -0.43 -12.26 -23.82
CA LEU A 86 0.06 -11.68 -22.56
C LEU A 86 -0.59 -12.33 -21.33
N ILE A 87 -1.89 -12.68 -21.40
CA ILE A 87 -2.57 -13.43 -20.34
C ILE A 87 -1.93 -14.81 -20.16
N GLN A 88 -1.68 -15.52 -21.27
CA GLN A 88 -1.03 -16.83 -21.20
C GLN A 88 0.39 -16.72 -20.65
N TYR A 89 1.17 -15.76 -21.12
CA TYR A 89 2.54 -15.52 -20.64
C TYR A 89 2.58 -15.14 -19.16
N SER A 90 1.66 -14.31 -18.69
CA SER A 90 1.55 -13.96 -17.27
C SER A 90 1.28 -15.19 -16.40
N LYS A 91 0.42 -16.12 -16.85
CA LYS A 91 0.17 -17.40 -16.15
C LYS A 91 1.45 -18.25 -16.07
N GLU A 92 2.23 -18.32 -17.13
CA GLU A 92 3.52 -19.06 -17.16
C GLU A 92 4.53 -18.46 -16.16
N LYS A 93 4.47 -17.13 -15.95
CA LYS A 93 5.34 -16.40 -14.99
C LYS A 93 4.77 -16.33 -13.57
N ASN A 94 3.62 -16.97 -13.31
CA ASN A 94 2.94 -16.97 -12.01
C ASN A 94 2.59 -15.57 -11.49
N ILE A 95 2.24 -14.64 -12.37
CA ILE A 95 1.71 -13.33 -12.05
C ILE A 95 0.31 -13.18 -12.65
N ARG A 96 -0.60 -12.50 -11.96
CA ARG A 96 -1.95 -12.25 -12.50
C ARG A 96 -1.91 -11.10 -13.51
N PHE A 97 -2.62 -11.28 -14.61
CA PHE A 97 -2.81 -10.25 -15.61
C PHE A 97 -4.01 -9.37 -15.24
N LEU A 98 -3.87 -8.08 -15.41
CA LEU A 98 -4.94 -7.09 -15.29
C LEU A 98 -4.83 -6.10 -16.46
N SER A 99 -5.93 -5.53 -16.89
CA SER A 99 -5.92 -4.41 -17.82
C SER A 99 -7.04 -3.42 -17.49
N THR A 100 -6.76 -2.15 -17.71
CA THR A 100 -7.75 -1.07 -17.57
C THR A 100 -8.42 -0.85 -18.92
N ALA A 101 -9.75 -1.04 -18.99
CA ALA A 101 -10.53 -0.63 -20.14
C ALA A 101 -10.71 0.90 -20.17
N PHE A 102 -10.66 1.51 -21.35
CA PHE A 102 -10.92 2.95 -21.52
C PHE A 102 -12.09 3.23 -22.48
N ASP A 103 -12.79 2.22 -22.91
CA ASP A 103 -14.03 2.33 -23.71
C ASP A 103 -14.94 1.14 -23.43
N LEU A 104 -16.19 1.23 -23.88
CA LEU A 104 -17.22 0.22 -23.61
C LEU A 104 -16.94 -1.13 -24.30
N ASP A 105 -16.36 -1.12 -25.50
CA ASP A 105 -16.03 -2.34 -26.23
C ASP A 105 -14.87 -3.09 -25.54
N SER A 106 -13.93 -2.32 -24.97
CA SER A 106 -12.80 -2.86 -24.19
C SER A 106 -13.26 -3.51 -22.88
N ILE A 107 -14.34 -3.02 -22.25
CA ILE A 107 -14.95 -3.72 -21.11
C ILE A 107 -15.46 -5.11 -21.51
N ASP A 108 -16.19 -5.18 -22.66
CA ASP A 108 -16.70 -6.47 -23.16
C ASP A 108 -15.56 -7.43 -23.49
N LEU A 109 -14.51 -6.95 -24.13
CA LEU A 109 -13.34 -7.74 -24.45
C LEU A 109 -12.69 -8.33 -23.18
N LEU A 110 -12.42 -7.50 -22.18
CA LEU A 110 -11.81 -7.95 -20.93
C LEU A 110 -12.68 -8.95 -20.17
N ASP A 111 -14.01 -8.76 -20.20
CA ASP A 111 -14.94 -9.70 -19.61
C ASP A 111 -14.92 -11.07 -20.33
N GLN A 112 -14.93 -11.07 -21.68
CA GLN A 112 -14.81 -12.28 -22.52
C GLN A 112 -13.47 -13.00 -22.32
N LEU A 113 -12.38 -12.27 -22.10
CA LEU A 113 -11.06 -12.81 -21.77
C LEU A 113 -10.98 -13.42 -20.37
N GLY A 114 -12.05 -13.30 -19.57
CA GLY A 114 -12.15 -13.92 -18.24
C GLY A 114 -11.44 -13.10 -17.14
N ILE A 115 -11.25 -11.80 -17.34
CA ILE A 115 -10.71 -10.92 -16.28
C ILE A 115 -11.74 -10.87 -15.12
N ASP A 116 -11.26 -11.12 -13.91
CA ASP A 116 -12.07 -11.27 -12.71
C ASP A 116 -12.06 -10.02 -11.80
N LEU A 117 -11.24 -9.04 -12.10
CA LEU A 117 -11.10 -7.77 -11.38
C LEU A 117 -11.07 -6.61 -12.39
N PHE A 118 -11.92 -5.61 -12.20
CA PHE A 118 -11.95 -4.45 -13.08
C PHE A 118 -11.33 -3.22 -12.44
N LYS A 119 -10.51 -2.50 -13.20
CA LYS A 119 -9.94 -1.21 -12.80
C LYS A 119 -10.63 -0.09 -13.56
N ILE A 120 -11.15 0.88 -12.81
CA ILE A 120 -11.72 2.13 -13.33
C ILE A 120 -10.68 3.22 -13.18
N PRO A 121 -10.18 3.81 -14.28
CA PRO A 121 -9.22 4.90 -14.22
C PRO A 121 -9.90 6.21 -13.80
N SER A 122 -9.13 7.16 -13.30
CA SER A 122 -9.65 8.45 -12.81
C SER A 122 -10.48 9.22 -13.84
N GLY A 123 -10.15 9.12 -15.11
CA GLY A 123 -10.89 9.78 -16.19
C GLY A 123 -12.31 9.26 -16.41
N GLU A 124 -12.59 8.02 -15.97
CA GLU A 124 -13.89 7.37 -16.18
C GLU A 124 -14.82 7.44 -14.96
N ILE A 125 -14.41 8.05 -13.87
CA ILE A 125 -15.21 8.08 -12.63
C ILE A 125 -16.53 8.86 -12.77
N THR A 126 -16.62 9.77 -13.71
CA THR A 126 -17.85 10.54 -14.04
C THR A 126 -18.56 10.01 -15.28
N ASN A 127 -18.08 8.92 -15.89
CA ASN A 127 -18.67 8.31 -17.08
C ASN A 127 -19.78 7.33 -16.69
N LEU A 128 -21.01 7.84 -16.54
CA LEU A 128 -22.16 7.06 -16.10
C LEU A 128 -22.41 5.77 -16.92
N PRO A 129 -22.39 5.80 -18.28
CA PRO A 129 -22.55 4.57 -19.08
C PRO A 129 -21.47 3.52 -18.79
N TYR A 130 -20.22 3.97 -18.63
CA TYR A 130 -19.07 3.11 -18.31
C TYR A 130 -19.24 2.46 -16.93
N LEU A 131 -19.54 3.25 -15.89
CA LEU A 131 -19.77 2.76 -14.54
C LEU A 131 -20.92 1.74 -14.47
N LYS A 132 -22.05 2.03 -15.14
CA LYS A 132 -23.18 1.11 -15.21
C LYS A 132 -22.82 -0.20 -15.89
N LYS A 133 -22.00 -0.16 -16.93
CA LYS A 133 -21.57 -1.36 -17.66
C LYS A 133 -20.70 -2.25 -16.77
N ILE A 134 -19.68 -1.68 -16.12
CA ILE A 134 -18.83 -2.42 -15.17
C ILE A 134 -19.67 -2.96 -13.99
N GLY A 135 -20.55 -2.12 -13.42
CA GLY A 135 -21.38 -2.54 -12.30
C GLY A 135 -22.26 -3.76 -12.61
N LYS A 136 -22.78 -3.87 -13.84
CA LYS A 136 -23.59 -5.03 -14.28
C LYS A 136 -22.82 -6.36 -14.33
N LEU A 137 -21.49 -6.32 -14.39
CA LEU A 137 -20.67 -7.54 -14.37
C LEU A 137 -20.65 -8.20 -12.98
N GLY A 138 -21.00 -7.47 -11.92
CA GLY A 138 -21.01 -8.00 -10.54
C GLY A 138 -19.64 -8.43 -10.01
N LYS A 139 -18.55 -8.02 -10.68
CA LYS A 139 -17.17 -8.39 -10.34
C LYS A 139 -16.55 -7.38 -9.38
N PRO A 140 -15.46 -7.74 -8.66
CA PRO A 140 -14.66 -6.80 -7.88
C PRO A 140 -14.16 -5.62 -8.73
N VAL A 141 -14.15 -4.43 -8.12
CA VAL A 141 -13.78 -3.19 -8.81
C VAL A 141 -12.80 -2.37 -7.99
N ILE A 142 -11.78 -1.84 -8.64
CA ILE A 142 -10.85 -0.85 -8.09
C ILE A 142 -11.11 0.47 -8.81
N VAL A 143 -11.41 1.55 -8.06
CA VAL A 143 -11.71 2.88 -8.59
C VAL A 143 -10.60 3.85 -8.25
N SER A 144 -9.93 4.45 -9.23
CA SER A 144 -8.99 5.56 -9.02
C SER A 144 -9.72 6.90 -8.99
N THR A 145 -9.23 7.86 -8.19
CA THR A 145 -9.94 9.09 -7.83
C THR A 145 -9.17 10.39 -8.12
N GLY A 146 -8.20 10.34 -9.02
CA GLY A 146 -7.53 11.57 -9.47
C GLY A 146 -8.52 12.56 -10.08
N MET A 147 -8.31 13.86 -9.87
CA MET A 147 -9.17 14.97 -10.33
C MET A 147 -10.58 15.01 -9.71
N CYS A 148 -10.89 14.17 -8.71
CA CYS A 148 -12.22 14.04 -8.15
C CYS A 148 -12.36 14.73 -6.79
N VAL A 149 -13.58 15.18 -6.51
CA VAL A 149 -14.03 15.55 -5.17
C VAL A 149 -14.80 14.40 -4.52
N MET A 150 -14.95 14.44 -3.18
CA MET A 150 -15.56 13.36 -2.40
C MET A 150 -16.98 12.96 -2.88
N SER A 151 -17.77 13.92 -3.33
CA SER A 151 -19.13 13.64 -3.84
C SER A 151 -19.12 12.82 -5.12
N GLU A 152 -18.19 13.08 -6.05
CA GLU A 152 -18.07 12.32 -7.29
C GLU A 152 -17.64 10.87 -7.03
N ILE A 153 -16.78 10.67 -6.04
CA ILE A 153 -16.39 9.30 -5.59
C ILE A 153 -17.59 8.57 -5.01
N ALA A 154 -18.37 9.25 -4.16
CA ALA A 154 -19.58 8.67 -3.57
C ALA A 154 -20.62 8.32 -4.64
N ASP A 155 -20.83 9.19 -5.64
CA ASP A 155 -21.75 8.96 -6.75
C ASP A 155 -21.31 7.76 -7.61
N ALA A 156 -20.02 7.65 -7.92
CA ALA A 156 -19.49 6.50 -8.67
C ALA A 156 -19.72 5.17 -7.92
N ILE A 157 -19.45 5.14 -6.61
CA ILE A 157 -19.72 3.97 -5.76
C ILE A 157 -21.23 3.63 -5.77
N ALA A 158 -22.11 4.64 -5.67
CA ALA A 158 -23.55 4.45 -5.70
C ALA A 158 -24.00 3.87 -7.04
N VAL A 159 -23.48 4.37 -8.17
CA VAL A 159 -23.79 3.84 -9.51
C VAL A 159 -23.32 2.39 -9.65
N LEU A 160 -22.10 2.06 -9.25
CA LEU A 160 -21.57 0.68 -9.30
C LEU A 160 -22.44 -0.26 -8.47
N THR A 161 -22.78 0.14 -7.24
CA THR A 161 -23.58 -0.66 -6.32
C THR A 161 -24.99 -0.89 -6.84
N THR A 162 -25.67 0.16 -7.31
CA THR A 162 -27.03 0.06 -7.86
C THR A 162 -27.08 -0.68 -9.20
N SER A 163 -25.94 -0.81 -9.88
CA SER A 163 -25.83 -1.56 -11.14
C SER A 163 -25.51 -3.05 -10.94
N GLY A 164 -25.03 -3.48 -9.76
CA GLY A 164 -24.85 -4.90 -9.46
C GLY A 164 -23.54 -5.30 -8.76
N THR A 165 -22.58 -4.37 -8.59
CA THR A 165 -21.37 -4.67 -7.83
C THR A 165 -21.63 -4.58 -6.32
N ASP A 166 -21.34 -5.62 -5.57
CA ASP A 166 -21.42 -5.59 -4.11
C ASP A 166 -20.46 -4.54 -3.54
N ARG A 167 -20.93 -3.73 -2.59
CA ARG A 167 -20.15 -2.63 -2.02
C ARG A 167 -18.82 -3.11 -1.38
N GLU A 168 -18.81 -4.28 -0.79
CA GLU A 168 -17.61 -4.89 -0.19
C GLU A 168 -16.54 -5.27 -1.21
N ASN A 169 -16.94 -5.41 -2.49
CA ASN A 169 -16.07 -5.70 -3.62
C ASN A 169 -15.53 -4.42 -4.30
N ILE A 170 -15.82 -3.23 -3.76
CA ILE A 170 -15.32 -1.96 -4.28
C ILE A 170 -14.18 -1.47 -3.41
N SER A 171 -13.00 -1.26 -4.02
CA SER A 171 -11.86 -0.61 -3.40
C SER A 171 -11.56 0.71 -4.10
N VAL A 172 -11.11 1.72 -3.34
CA VAL A 172 -10.85 3.07 -3.86
C VAL A 172 -9.38 3.42 -3.74
N LEU A 173 -8.75 3.86 -4.82
CA LEU A 173 -7.37 4.34 -4.79
C LEU A 173 -7.37 5.87 -4.83
N HIS A 174 -6.77 6.48 -3.81
CA HIS A 174 -6.38 7.88 -3.91
C HIS A 174 -5.20 8.00 -4.88
N CYS A 175 -5.21 9.03 -5.73
CA CYS A 175 -4.10 9.32 -6.65
C CYS A 175 -4.15 10.79 -7.13
N THR A 176 -3.03 11.24 -7.69
CA THR A 176 -2.91 12.54 -8.38
C THR A 176 -2.55 12.28 -9.84
N THR A 177 -3.22 12.97 -10.78
CA THR A 177 -3.01 12.77 -12.23
C THR A 177 -2.01 13.75 -12.82
N ASP A 178 -0.82 13.83 -12.23
CA ASP A 178 0.36 14.46 -12.83
C ASP A 178 1.53 13.46 -12.82
N TYR A 179 2.31 13.41 -13.89
CA TYR A 179 3.32 12.37 -14.14
C TYR A 179 4.69 13.00 -14.48
N PRO A 180 5.65 13.08 -13.54
CA PRO A 180 5.55 12.68 -12.15
C PRO A 180 4.80 13.69 -11.26
N THR A 181 4.12 13.19 -10.22
CA THR A 181 3.48 14.00 -9.19
C THR A 181 4.52 14.62 -8.24
N ALA A 182 4.38 15.91 -7.94
CA ALA A 182 5.18 16.58 -6.91
C ALA A 182 4.79 16.08 -5.50
N MET A 183 5.77 15.94 -4.59
CA MET A 183 5.51 15.46 -3.22
C MET A 183 4.49 16.34 -2.46
N SER A 184 4.45 17.66 -2.73
CA SER A 184 3.47 18.59 -2.15
C SER A 184 2.03 18.28 -2.52
N ASP A 185 1.79 17.58 -3.64
CA ASP A 185 0.46 17.35 -4.21
C ASP A 185 -0.08 15.92 -3.94
N VAL A 186 0.71 15.10 -3.23
CA VAL A 186 0.38 13.71 -2.90
C VAL A 186 -0.82 13.59 -1.95
N ASN A 187 -0.84 14.37 -0.87
CA ASN A 187 -1.91 14.39 0.13
C ASN A 187 -2.38 13.01 0.63
N LEU A 188 -1.47 12.20 1.18
CA LEU A 188 -1.81 10.87 1.71
C LEU A 188 -2.96 10.87 2.73
N ASN A 189 -3.18 11.98 3.44
CA ASN A 189 -4.30 12.11 4.38
C ASN A 189 -5.67 12.04 3.67
N ALA A 190 -5.76 12.39 2.39
CA ALA A 190 -7.00 12.24 1.63
C ALA A 190 -7.41 10.77 1.50
N MET A 191 -6.45 9.83 1.41
CA MET A 191 -6.73 8.39 1.43
C MET A 191 -7.48 7.98 2.71
N LEU A 192 -7.03 8.48 3.88
CA LEU A 192 -7.68 8.18 5.16
C LEU A 192 -9.08 8.81 5.23
N ASN A 193 -9.23 10.02 4.70
CA ASN A 193 -10.53 10.70 4.66
C ASN A 193 -11.54 9.93 3.78
N ILE A 194 -11.11 9.41 2.63
CA ILE A 194 -11.94 8.56 1.75
C ILE A 194 -12.38 7.30 2.53
N ALA A 195 -11.44 6.62 3.22
CA ALA A 195 -11.76 5.43 4.01
C ALA A 195 -12.81 5.71 5.09
N GLN A 196 -12.63 6.78 5.85
CA GLN A 196 -13.51 7.15 6.96
C GLN A 196 -14.89 7.58 6.48
N THR A 197 -14.93 8.42 5.44
CA THR A 197 -16.18 9.00 4.93
C THR A 197 -17.02 7.98 4.18
N LEU A 198 -16.39 7.21 3.31
CA LEU A 198 -17.10 6.29 2.41
C LEU A 198 -17.15 4.85 2.93
N ARG A 199 -16.37 4.52 3.97
CA ARG A 199 -16.32 3.17 4.58
C ARG A 199 -16.04 2.07 3.55
N VAL A 200 -15.04 2.28 2.71
CA VAL A 200 -14.55 1.33 1.70
C VAL A 200 -13.08 1.02 1.93
N PRO A 201 -12.58 -0.14 1.49
CA PRO A 201 -11.15 -0.39 1.43
C PRO A 201 -10.46 0.67 0.57
N VAL A 202 -9.30 1.18 1.05
CA VAL A 202 -8.55 2.22 0.35
C VAL A 202 -7.16 1.75 -0.01
N GLY A 203 -6.63 2.30 -1.09
CA GLY A 203 -5.26 2.14 -1.53
C GLY A 203 -4.73 3.42 -2.15
N TYR A 204 -3.57 3.32 -2.75
CA TYR A 204 -2.91 4.44 -3.39
C TYR A 204 -2.40 4.05 -4.79
N SER A 205 -2.72 4.86 -5.80
CA SER A 205 -2.12 4.78 -7.13
C SER A 205 -1.10 5.91 -7.25
N ASP A 206 0.18 5.54 -7.32
CA ASP A 206 1.29 6.46 -7.14
C ASP A 206 1.97 6.86 -8.46
N HIS A 207 2.07 8.16 -8.67
CA HIS A 207 2.74 8.77 -9.82
C HIS A 207 3.95 9.64 -9.41
N THR A 208 4.39 9.56 -8.15
CA THR A 208 5.61 10.24 -7.69
C THR A 208 6.87 9.54 -8.18
N LEU A 209 8.01 10.20 -8.11
CA LEU A 209 9.31 9.52 -8.22
C LEU A 209 9.63 8.79 -6.91
N GLY A 210 10.46 7.73 -6.99
CA GLY A 210 10.88 6.96 -5.83
C GLY A 210 9.82 6.00 -5.29
N ILE A 211 10.07 5.48 -4.09
CA ILE A 211 9.27 4.40 -3.47
C ILE A 211 8.72 4.76 -2.08
N GLU A 212 8.99 5.97 -1.60
CA GLU A 212 8.67 6.42 -0.24
C GLU A 212 7.16 6.53 -0.03
N VAL A 213 6.45 7.09 -1.02
CA VAL A 213 5.02 7.35 -0.93
C VAL A 213 4.20 6.05 -0.86
N PRO A 214 4.40 5.04 -1.72
CA PRO A 214 3.68 3.78 -1.62
C PRO A 214 3.97 3.03 -0.31
N ILE A 215 5.20 3.08 0.20
CA ILE A 215 5.55 2.48 1.50
C ILE A 215 4.82 3.19 2.64
N ALA A 216 4.79 4.53 2.62
CA ALA A 216 4.05 5.33 3.59
C ALA A 216 2.53 5.06 3.53
N ALA A 217 1.96 4.96 2.33
CA ALA A 217 0.54 4.65 2.13
C ALA A 217 0.17 3.30 2.78
N VAL A 218 1.02 2.28 2.65
CA VAL A 218 0.82 0.98 3.31
C VAL A 218 0.86 1.11 4.84
N ALA A 219 1.83 1.86 5.37
CA ALA A 219 1.91 2.12 6.81
C ALA A 219 0.67 2.86 7.34
N MET A 220 0.02 3.68 6.50
CA MET A 220 -1.22 4.38 6.78
C MET A 220 -2.49 3.55 6.52
N GLY A 221 -2.36 2.30 6.09
CA GLY A 221 -3.50 1.37 5.96
C GLY A 221 -3.97 1.12 4.52
N ALA A 222 -3.22 1.51 3.50
CA ALA A 222 -3.50 1.12 2.13
C ALA A 222 -3.52 -0.41 1.99
N VAL A 223 -4.55 -0.94 1.33
CA VAL A 223 -4.69 -2.38 1.06
C VAL A 223 -4.33 -2.73 -0.39
N ILE A 224 -4.16 -1.73 -1.24
CA ILE A 224 -3.76 -1.85 -2.65
C ILE A 224 -2.75 -0.74 -2.94
N ILE A 225 -1.67 -1.10 -3.62
CA ILE A 225 -0.72 -0.15 -4.20
C ILE A 225 -0.65 -0.39 -5.71
N GLU A 226 -0.77 0.68 -6.47
CA GLU A 226 -0.55 0.67 -7.92
C GLU A 226 0.58 1.64 -8.24
N LYS A 227 1.53 1.23 -9.06
CA LYS A 227 2.66 2.07 -9.47
C LYS A 227 3.15 1.73 -10.86
N HIS A 228 3.36 2.76 -11.68
CA HIS A 228 3.97 2.61 -12.99
C HIS A 228 5.40 2.09 -12.90
N PHE A 229 5.74 1.19 -13.82
CA PHE A 229 7.12 0.72 -14.00
C PHE A 229 7.47 0.57 -15.47
N THR A 230 8.75 0.57 -15.76
CA THR A 230 9.33 0.48 -17.10
C THR A 230 10.60 -0.35 -17.05
N LEU A 231 11.09 -0.76 -18.20
CA LEU A 231 12.43 -1.39 -18.31
C LEU A 231 13.55 -0.35 -18.25
N ASP A 232 13.32 0.85 -18.79
CA ASP A 232 14.26 1.98 -18.80
C ASP A 232 13.47 3.30 -18.87
N LYS A 233 13.76 4.23 -17.94
CA LYS A 233 13.13 5.56 -17.89
C LYS A 233 13.44 6.45 -19.09
N ASN A 234 14.48 6.13 -19.85
CA ASN A 234 14.91 6.88 -21.04
C ASN A 234 14.21 6.45 -22.32
N LEU A 235 13.41 5.38 -22.29
CA LEU A 235 12.63 4.97 -23.45
C LEU A 235 11.63 6.06 -23.86
N PRO A 236 11.34 6.18 -25.16
CA PRO A 236 10.35 7.13 -25.65
C PRO A 236 8.93 6.69 -25.23
N GLY A 237 8.14 7.58 -24.69
CA GLY A 237 6.75 7.31 -24.29
C GLY A 237 6.27 8.26 -23.21
N PRO A 238 4.95 8.29 -22.94
CA PRO A 238 4.37 9.28 -22.02
C PRO A 238 4.69 9.01 -20.56
N ASP A 239 4.85 7.74 -20.13
CA ASP A 239 4.83 7.34 -18.73
C ASP A 239 6.20 6.86 -18.20
N HIS A 240 7.19 6.58 -19.07
CA HIS A 240 8.50 6.05 -18.67
C HIS A 240 9.20 6.90 -17.61
N LYS A 241 9.16 8.23 -17.73
CA LYS A 241 9.84 9.16 -16.80
C LYS A 241 9.28 9.16 -15.39
N ALA A 242 8.00 8.84 -15.23
CA ALA A 242 7.33 8.75 -13.92
C ALA A 242 7.32 7.31 -13.36
N SER A 243 7.88 6.36 -14.10
CA SER A 243 7.86 4.93 -13.78
C SER A 243 9.07 4.51 -12.95
N LEU A 244 8.93 3.42 -12.21
CA LEU A 244 10.06 2.73 -11.55
C LEU A 244 10.79 1.83 -12.54
N GLU A 245 12.10 1.71 -12.40
CA GLU A 245 12.86 0.67 -13.06
C GLU A 245 12.77 -0.67 -12.29
N PRO A 246 13.14 -1.83 -12.88
CA PRO A 246 12.92 -3.14 -12.27
C PRO A 246 13.53 -3.29 -10.87
N ALA A 247 14.72 -2.72 -10.64
CA ALA A 247 15.38 -2.75 -9.34
C ALA A 247 14.61 -1.91 -8.28
N GLU A 248 14.09 -0.77 -8.67
CA GLU A 248 13.27 0.11 -7.80
C GLU A 248 11.93 -0.55 -7.48
N LEU A 249 11.26 -1.18 -8.47
CA LEU A 249 10.02 -1.93 -8.27
C LEU A 249 10.23 -3.07 -7.26
N LYS A 250 11.30 -3.85 -7.43
CA LYS A 250 11.66 -4.92 -6.51
C LYS A 250 11.93 -4.41 -5.09
N ALA A 251 12.62 -3.29 -4.97
CA ALA A 251 12.90 -2.64 -3.68
C ALA A 251 11.60 -2.15 -3.00
N MET A 252 10.67 -1.55 -3.77
CA MET A 252 9.36 -1.14 -3.29
C MET A 252 8.55 -2.34 -2.75
N VAL A 253 8.44 -3.40 -3.54
CA VAL A 253 7.71 -4.62 -3.14
C VAL A 253 8.32 -5.20 -1.86
N ALA A 254 9.64 -5.38 -1.80
CA ALA A 254 10.34 -5.90 -0.62
C ALA A 254 10.09 -5.03 0.62
N SER A 255 10.12 -3.70 0.46
CA SER A 255 9.85 -2.75 1.55
C SER A 255 8.41 -2.86 2.04
N ILE A 256 7.43 -2.94 1.14
CA ILE A 256 6.02 -3.12 1.49
C ILE A 256 5.83 -4.44 2.26
N ARG A 257 6.41 -5.55 1.82
CA ARG A 257 6.33 -6.85 2.53
C ARG A 257 6.98 -6.78 3.92
N ASN A 258 8.02 -5.96 4.10
CA ASN A 258 8.60 -5.70 5.42
C ASN A 258 7.65 -4.90 6.32
N ILE A 259 7.01 -3.85 5.78
CA ILE A 259 6.03 -3.04 6.53
C ILE A 259 4.82 -3.89 6.94
N GLU A 260 4.27 -4.73 6.06
CA GLU A 260 3.19 -5.65 6.43
C GLU A 260 3.52 -6.46 7.69
N ARG A 261 4.74 -6.99 7.77
CA ARG A 261 5.21 -7.75 8.95
C ARG A 261 5.44 -6.86 10.16
N ALA A 262 5.90 -5.63 9.95
CA ALA A 262 6.23 -4.69 11.02
C ALA A 262 4.98 -4.07 11.69
N LEU A 263 3.87 -3.96 10.98
CA LEU A 263 2.62 -3.41 11.52
C LEU A 263 2.07 -4.18 12.72
N GLY A 264 2.27 -5.50 12.79
CA GLY A 264 1.85 -6.33 13.93
C GLY A 264 0.33 -6.34 14.17
N SER A 265 -0.06 -6.68 15.40
CA SER A 265 -1.48 -6.77 15.82
C SER A 265 -2.04 -5.46 16.41
N GLY A 266 -1.19 -4.52 16.77
CA GLY A 266 -1.53 -3.33 17.55
C GLY A 266 -1.50 -3.55 19.06
N ASP A 267 -1.45 -4.79 19.56
CA ASP A 267 -1.37 -5.08 20.99
C ASP A 267 0.02 -4.77 21.54
N LYS A 268 0.13 -3.84 22.49
CA LYS A 268 1.42 -3.52 23.12
C LYS A 268 1.76 -4.56 24.19
N GLN A 269 2.53 -5.56 23.80
CA GLN A 269 3.04 -6.59 24.71
C GLN A 269 4.56 -6.80 24.51
N PRO A 270 5.29 -7.20 25.57
CA PRO A 270 6.68 -7.57 25.41
C PRO A 270 6.85 -8.76 24.49
N THR A 271 7.70 -8.63 23.51
CA THR A 271 8.09 -9.74 22.62
C THR A 271 8.80 -10.87 23.37
N LYS A 272 8.94 -12.03 22.73
CA LYS A 272 9.67 -13.16 23.33
C LYS A 272 11.12 -12.79 23.71
N ALA A 273 11.77 -11.94 22.91
CA ALA A 273 13.11 -11.44 23.19
C ALA A 273 13.11 -10.46 24.38
N GLU A 274 12.17 -9.52 24.42
CA GLU A 274 12.06 -8.55 25.51
C GLU A 274 11.74 -9.19 26.84
N LYS A 275 10.93 -10.27 26.88
CA LYS A 275 10.63 -11.01 28.12
C LYS A 275 11.89 -11.52 28.81
N LYS A 276 12.90 -11.96 28.05
CA LYS A 276 14.20 -12.37 28.62
C LYS A 276 14.97 -11.17 29.18
N ASN A 277 14.93 -10.05 28.47
CA ASN A 277 15.62 -8.83 28.87
C ASN A 277 14.97 -8.13 30.06
N MET A 278 13.66 -8.31 30.27
CA MET A 278 12.93 -7.69 31.39
C MET A 278 13.55 -8.05 32.75
N LEU A 279 13.90 -9.32 32.95
CA LEU A 279 14.51 -9.78 34.22
C LEU A 279 15.87 -9.13 34.47
N LEU A 280 16.65 -8.90 33.43
CA LEU A 280 17.99 -8.32 33.55
C LEU A 280 17.97 -6.79 33.59
N ALA A 281 17.07 -6.14 32.88
CA ALA A 281 17.07 -4.70 32.67
C ALA A 281 16.17 -3.92 33.66
N ARG A 282 15.08 -4.53 34.13
CA ARG A 282 14.22 -3.94 35.13
C ARG A 282 14.88 -3.90 36.50
N LYS A 283 14.37 -3.02 37.38
CA LYS A 283 14.88 -2.89 38.74
C LYS A 283 13.90 -3.49 39.76
N SER A 284 14.45 -4.06 40.81
CA SER A 284 13.73 -4.43 42.02
C SER A 284 14.15 -3.54 43.19
N ILE A 285 13.37 -3.57 44.25
CA ILE A 285 13.68 -2.89 45.51
C ILE A 285 14.76 -3.67 46.26
N HIS A 286 15.82 -2.98 46.66
CA HIS A 286 16.93 -3.52 47.46
C HIS A 286 17.08 -2.70 48.74
N LEU A 287 17.66 -3.25 49.79
CA LEU A 287 18.06 -2.52 50.98
C LEU A 287 19.30 -1.66 50.73
N SER A 288 19.27 -0.40 51.19
CA SER A 288 20.39 0.56 51.13
C SER A 288 21.38 0.38 52.31
N LYS A 289 21.00 -0.38 53.34
CA LYS A 289 21.78 -0.67 54.55
C LYS A 289 21.34 -1.97 55.20
N ASP A 290 22.10 -2.45 56.18
CA ASP A 290 21.75 -3.61 57.00
C ASP A 290 20.56 -3.25 57.90
N LEU A 291 19.59 -4.15 58.02
CA LEU A 291 18.41 -3.99 58.87
C LEU A 291 18.05 -5.27 59.62
N GLU A 292 17.72 -5.16 60.90
CA GLU A 292 17.32 -6.26 61.73
C GLU A 292 15.88 -6.69 61.56
N GLN A 293 15.55 -7.93 61.93
CA GLN A 293 14.20 -8.44 61.98
C GLN A 293 13.28 -7.47 62.76
N GLY A 294 12.11 -7.20 62.25
CA GLY A 294 11.12 -6.29 62.87
C GLY A 294 11.32 -4.82 62.57
N SER A 295 12.41 -4.43 61.88
CA SER A 295 12.61 -3.06 61.39
C SER A 295 11.46 -2.64 60.50
N ILE A 296 10.94 -1.41 60.69
CA ILE A 296 9.93 -0.81 59.85
C ILE A 296 10.66 -0.10 58.68
N LEU A 297 10.37 -0.50 57.46
CA LEU A 297 10.99 0.03 56.25
C LEU A 297 10.56 1.46 55.98
N GLN A 298 11.54 2.34 55.78
CA GLN A 298 11.38 3.73 55.36
C GLN A 298 11.89 3.90 53.90
N GLU A 299 11.50 4.98 53.25
CA GLU A 299 11.95 5.29 51.91
C GLU A 299 13.49 5.34 51.80
N SER A 300 14.15 5.92 52.82
CA SER A 300 15.62 6.03 52.91
C SER A 300 16.35 4.67 53.02
N ASP A 301 15.62 3.62 53.39
CA ASP A 301 16.16 2.26 53.53
C ASP A 301 16.18 1.48 52.21
N LEU A 302 15.61 2.05 51.16
CA LEU A 302 15.31 1.39 49.90
C LEU A 302 16.10 2.01 48.76
N GLU A 303 16.61 1.19 47.88
CA GLU A 303 17.22 1.61 46.62
C GLU A 303 16.80 0.70 45.45
N MET A 304 16.81 1.25 44.23
CA MET A 304 16.34 0.55 43.05
C MET A 304 17.50 0.04 42.22
N LYS A 305 17.76 -1.27 42.26
CA LYS A 305 18.85 -1.95 41.55
C LYS A 305 18.32 -3.06 40.61
N ARG A 306 19.10 -3.39 39.59
CA ARG A 306 18.91 -4.63 38.82
C ARG A 306 19.37 -5.83 39.63
N PRO A 307 18.78 -7.04 39.44
CA PRO A 307 17.79 -7.43 38.42
C PRO A 307 16.33 -7.16 38.81
N GLY A 308 15.40 -7.39 37.88
CA GLY A 308 13.97 -7.11 38.00
C GLY A 308 13.12 -8.31 38.41
N ASP A 309 13.68 -9.26 39.14
CA ASP A 309 13.05 -10.52 39.59
C ASP A 309 12.63 -10.52 41.07
N GLY A 310 12.84 -9.42 41.80
CA GLY A 310 12.33 -9.16 43.13
C GLY A 310 11.06 -8.26 43.12
N ILE A 311 10.75 -7.59 44.25
CA ILE A 311 9.62 -6.65 44.33
C ILE A 311 9.89 -5.48 43.39
N SER A 312 8.95 -5.25 42.47
CA SER A 312 9.05 -4.15 41.49
C SER A 312 9.15 -2.79 42.17
N ALA A 313 9.99 -1.90 41.68
CA ALA A 313 10.09 -0.51 42.11
C ALA A 313 8.74 0.23 42.14
N MET A 314 7.79 -0.14 41.28
CA MET A 314 6.45 0.40 41.22
C MET A 314 5.58 0.03 42.44
N LYS A 315 6.07 -0.86 43.32
CA LYS A 315 5.40 -1.29 44.54
C LYS A 315 6.03 -0.69 45.80
N MET A 316 6.88 0.34 45.65
CA MET A 316 7.59 1.01 46.75
C MET A 316 6.67 1.44 47.89
N GLU A 317 5.56 2.11 47.56
CA GLU A 317 4.56 2.56 48.55
C GLU A 317 3.93 1.39 49.33
N SER A 318 3.84 0.21 48.74
CA SER A 318 3.33 -1.00 49.40
C SER A 318 4.37 -1.67 50.27
N VAL A 319 5.63 -1.26 50.17
CA VAL A 319 6.76 -1.78 50.99
C VAL A 319 7.10 -0.87 52.15
N ILE A 320 7.02 0.44 51.94
CA ILE A 320 7.23 1.44 53.02
C ILE A 320 6.22 1.21 54.16
N GLY A 321 6.71 1.21 55.37
CA GLY A 321 5.91 0.98 56.58
C GLY A 321 5.70 -0.49 56.97
N ARG A 322 6.10 -1.45 56.09
CA ARG A 322 6.10 -2.86 56.45
C ARG A 322 7.27 -3.20 57.34
N LYS A 323 7.15 -4.30 58.11
CA LYS A 323 8.21 -4.85 58.96
C LYS A 323 8.98 -5.92 58.20
N LEU A 324 10.31 -6.01 58.46
CA LEU A 324 11.10 -7.12 58.01
C LEU A 324 10.77 -8.39 58.80
N SER A 325 10.58 -9.51 58.11
CA SER A 325 10.34 -10.84 58.69
C SER A 325 11.63 -11.49 59.25
N ARG A 326 12.80 -11.02 58.81
CA ARG A 326 14.14 -11.50 59.19
C ARG A 326 15.19 -10.41 59.06
N THR A 327 16.34 -10.58 59.70
CA THR A 327 17.49 -9.70 59.52
C THR A 327 18.06 -9.86 58.09
N LEU A 328 18.30 -8.73 57.40
CA LEU A 328 18.77 -8.69 56.04
C LEU A 328 19.90 -7.68 55.88
N ASN A 329 20.86 -8.00 55.02
CA ASN A 329 22.02 -7.15 54.78
C ASN A 329 21.75 -6.12 53.64
N MET A 330 22.58 -5.09 53.62
CA MET A 330 22.65 -4.12 52.53
C MET A 330 22.75 -4.82 51.19
N ASN A 331 22.14 -4.25 50.16
CA ASN A 331 22.02 -4.80 48.81
C ASN A 331 21.11 -6.06 48.68
N HIS A 332 20.48 -6.52 49.78
CA HIS A 332 19.51 -7.61 49.68
C HIS A 332 18.36 -7.19 48.79
N LYS A 333 18.02 -8.00 47.80
CA LYS A 333 16.88 -7.82 46.90
C LYS A 333 15.61 -8.30 47.59
N LEU A 334 14.69 -7.40 47.90
CA LEU A 334 13.48 -7.73 48.61
C LEU A 334 12.51 -8.60 47.80
N GLY A 335 12.07 -9.69 48.42
CA GLY A 335 10.91 -10.47 48.03
C GLY A 335 9.70 -10.20 48.98
N TRP A 336 8.51 -10.60 48.57
CA TRP A 336 7.33 -10.46 49.46
C TRP A 336 7.43 -11.32 50.71
N GLU A 337 8.19 -12.40 50.71
CA GLU A 337 8.49 -13.28 51.80
C GLU A 337 9.40 -12.63 52.90
N ASP A 338 10.08 -11.56 52.55
CA ASP A 338 10.93 -10.80 53.47
C ASP A 338 10.13 -9.81 54.32
N LEU A 339 8.82 -9.63 54.02
CA LEU A 339 7.94 -8.64 54.64
C LEU A 339 6.87 -9.32 55.52
N ALA A 340 6.65 -8.74 56.69
CA ALA A 340 5.59 -9.15 57.61
C ALA A 340 4.35 -8.24 57.49
#